data_725b28c803f0ebd1170c01b090b4fe51
#
_entry.id   725b28c803f0ebd1170c01b090b4fe51
#
_cell.length_a   1.000
_cell.length_b   1.000
_cell.length_c   1.000
_cell.angle_alpha   90.00
_cell.angle_beta   90.00
_cell.angle_gamma   90.00
#
_symmetry.space_group_name_H-M   'P 1'
#
loop_
_entity.id
_entity.type
_entity.pdbx_description
1 polymer ?
#
loop_
_entity_poly.entity_id
_entity_poly.type
_entity_poly.pdbx_seq_one_letter_code
_entity_poly.pdbx_strand_id
1 'polypeptide(L)'
;ETLTLEQVLRAIILRSANEASNGVAEYVDGSVEAFAKHMTERAKELGCTNTNFVNANGLFDENHYTTAHDMALIARELLKHEEYRSMMSETDYEIPPTNLQTETRYLHGQHQMLNPNSIYYYKDAIGGKTGYTVEAGNTLVTYAERDGLTLIVVVMKCNGAEHYTDTAALFDYGFANYASVKIAAVSDYTSTVPVTETYNKKAVALGKVTIAPSEDVYY
;
A
#
# COMPACT_ATOMS: atom_id res chain seq x y z
N GLU A 1 -13.73 24.58 -2.12
CA GLU A 1 -14.30 23.41 -2.79
C GLU A 1 -14.52 22.27 -1.79
N THR A 2 -15.61 21.51 -1.94
CA THR A 2 -15.88 20.36 -1.10
C THR A 2 -15.69 19.08 -1.92
N LEU A 3 -14.83 18.19 -1.42
CA LEU A 3 -14.56 16.87 -1.95
C LEU A 3 -14.69 15.83 -0.84
N THR A 4 -15.03 14.60 -1.18
CA THR A 4 -14.96 13.50 -0.22
C THR A 4 -13.51 13.08 0.01
N LEU A 5 -13.18 12.49 1.16
CA LEU A 5 -11.85 11.97 1.43
C LEU A 5 -11.41 10.95 0.36
N GLU A 6 -12.34 10.11 -0.09
CA GLU A 6 -12.12 9.13 -1.13
C GLU A 6 -11.70 9.77 -2.47
N GLN A 7 -12.36 10.85 -2.90
CA GLN A 7 -11.98 11.62 -4.10
C GLN A 7 -10.59 12.25 -3.96
N VAL A 8 -10.30 12.79 -2.78
CA VAL A 8 -8.99 13.41 -2.48
C VAL A 8 -7.87 12.36 -2.51
N LEU A 9 -8.07 11.19 -1.90
CA LEU A 9 -7.08 10.10 -1.90
C LEU A 9 -6.81 9.59 -3.33
N ARG A 10 -7.83 9.44 -4.17
CA ARG A 10 -7.63 9.09 -5.59
C ARG A 10 -6.86 10.16 -6.36
N ALA A 11 -7.12 11.44 -6.10
CA ALA A 11 -6.34 12.51 -6.71
C ALA A 11 -4.85 12.44 -6.30
N ILE A 12 -4.55 12.09 -5.05
CA ILE A 12 -3.18 11.87 -4.57
C ILE A 12 -2.55 10.66 -5.26
N ILE A 13 -3.23 9.52 -5.29
CA ILE A 13 -2.69 8.26 -5.82
C ILE A 13 -2.48 8.36 -7.34
N LEU A 14 -3.51 8.78 -8.08
CA LEU A 14 -3.49 8.78 -9.55
C LEU A 14 -2.72 9.96 -10.14
N ARG A 15 -2.85 11.16 -9.55
CA ARG A 15 -2.31 12.41 -10.11
C ARG A 15 -1.19 13.05 -9.30
N SER A 16 -0.82 12.46 -8.16
CA SER A 16 0.14 13.11 -7.24
C SER A 16 -0.26 14.54 -6.88
N ALA A 17 -1.55 14.77 -6.59
CA ALA A 17 -2.07 16.10 -6.33
C ALA A 17 -1.49 16.65 -5.00
N ASN A 18 -0.51 17.55 -5.10
CA ASN A 18 0.21 18.12 -3.95
C ASN A 18 -0.72 18.90 -3.01
N GLU A 19 -1.62 19.68 -3.58
CA GLU A 19 -2.61 20.47 -2.83
C GLU A 19 -3.58 19.55 -2.06
N ALA A 20 -3.94 18.42 -2.66
CA ALA A 20 -4.78 17.41 -2.02
C ALA A 20 -4.05 16.76 -0.82
N SER A 21 -2.76 16.47 -0.96
CA SER A 21 -1.93 15.94 0.14
C SER A 21 -1.85 16.94 1.30
N ASN A 22 -1.63 18.23 1.01
CA ASN A 22 -1.62 19.28 2.03
C ASN A 22 -2.99 19.43 2.71
N GLY A 23 -4.07 19.39 1.92
CA GLY A 23 -5.44 19.46 2.48
C GLY A 23 -5.76 18.30 3.43
N VAL A 24 -5.31 17.08 3.12
CA VAL A 24 -5.43 15.92 4.04
C VAL A 24 -4.59 16.17 5.30
N ALA A 25 -3.37 16.65 5.16
CA ALA A 25 -2.49 16.94 6.30
C ALA A 25 -3.11 17.96 7.26
N GLU A 26 -3.63 19.06 6.73
CA GLU A 26 -4.33 20.08 7.53
C GLU A 26 -5.60 19.55 8.18
N TYR A 27 -6.35 18.70 7.48
CA TYR A 27 -7.58 18.10 8.01
C TYR A 27 -7.31 17.13 9.17
N VAL A 28 -6.23 16.32 9.08
CA VAL A 28 -5.92 15.27 10.07
C VAL A 28 -5.24 15.84 11.30
N ASP A 29 -4.20 16.67 11.13
CA ASP A 29 -3.32 17.12 12.21
C ASP A 29 -3.32 18.65 12.39
N GLY A 30 -4.15 19.39 11.66
CA GLY A 30 -4.31 20.83 11.77
C GLY A 30 -3.23 21.66 11.05
N SER A 31 -2.11 21.06 10.63
CA SER A 31 -1.10 21.70 9.78
C SER A 31 -0.25 20.67 9.03
N VAL A 32 0.38 21.11 7.94
CA VAL A 32 1.32 20.30 7.15
C VAL A 32 2.52 19.87 8.00
N GLU A 33 3.03 20.75 8.85
CA GLU A 33 4.18 20.48 9.72
C GLU A 33 3.85 19.43 10.79
N ALA A 34 2.67 19.52 11.42
CA ALA A 34 2.21 18.55 12.41
C ALA A 34 2.03 17.17 11.77
N PHE A 35 1.43 17.14 10.58
CA PHE A 35 1.24 15.90 9.83
C PHE A 35 2.58 15.27 9.40
N ALA A 36 3.53 16.06 8.90
CA ALA A 36 4.87 15.58 8.53
C ALA A 36 5.62 14.96 9.71
N LYS A 37 5.48 15.57 10.91
CA LYS A 37 6.01 14.99 12.14
C LYS A 37 5.34 13.66 12.47
N HIS A 38 4.02 13.59 12.38
CA HIS A 38 3.26 12.36 12.58
C HIS A 38 3.65 11.27 11.57
N MET A 39 3.82 11.62 10.27
CA MET A 39 4.35 10.70 9.25
C MET A 39 5.72 10.13 9.65
N THR A 40 6.63 10.97 10.17
CA THR A 40 7.95 10.54 10.61
C THR A 40 7.88 9.63 11.83
N GLU A 41 7.03 9.93 12.80
CA GLU A 41 6.80 9.09 13.98
C GLU A 41 6.21 7.74 13.55
N ARG A 42 5.22 7.74 12.67
CA ARG A 42 4.64 6.51 12.12
C ARG A 42 5.66 5.66 11.35
N ALA A 43 6.50 6.27 10.53
CA ALA A 43 7.59 5.57 9.85
C ALA A 43 8.52 4.86 10.84
N LYS A 44 8.90 5.51 11.94
CA LYS A 44 9.72 4.89 13.00
C LYS A 44 9.03 3.69 13.65
N GLU A 45 7.73 3.78 13.92
CA GLU A 45 6.95 2.66 14.46
C GLU A 45 6.94 1.44 13.51
N LEU A 46 7.00 1.69 12.20
CA LEU A 46 7.09 0.64 11.18
C LEU A 46 8.49 0.04 11.04
N GLY A 47 9.48 0.58 11.77
CA GLY A 47 10.88 0.13 11.76
C GLY A 47 11.78 0.91 10.80
N CYS A 48 11.31 2.02 10.23
CA CYS A 48 12.14 2.88 9.39
C CYS A 48 13.22 3.57 10.24
N THR A 49 14.47 3.48 9.82
CA THR A 49 15.62 4.02 10.57
C THR A 49 16.28 5.22 9.89
N ASN A 50 15.98 5.45 8.62
CA ASN A 50 16.58 6.50 7.80
C ASN A 50 15.52 7.27 7.00
N THR A 51 14.43 7.66 7.67
CA THR A 51 13.32 8.39 7.08
C THR A 51 12.96 9.60 7.93
N ASN A 52 12.84 10.74 7.28
CA ASN A 52 12.32 11.97 7.88
C ASN A 52 11.44 12.70 6.85
N PHE A 53 10.22 13.00 7.23
CA PHE A 53 9.27 13.77 6.43
C PHE A 53 9.14 15.19 6.99
N VAL A 54 9.14 16.19 6.10
CA VAL A 54 8.93 17.60 6.45
C VAL A 54 7.73 18.22 5.73
N ASN A 55 7.13 17.48 4.79
CA ASN A 55 5.89 17.85 4.11
C ASN A 55 5.08 16.59 3.75
N ALA A 56 3.83 16.81 3.35
CA ALA A 56 2.89 15.73 3.04
C ALA A 56 2.93 15.29 1.56
N ASN A 57 3.56 16.06 0.67
CA ASN A 57 3.45 15.89 -0.78
C ASN A 57 4.73 15.38 -1.45
N GLY A 58 5.86 15.37 -0.76
CA GLY A 58 7.14 14.88 -1.28
C GLY A 58 7.93 15.89 -2.11
N LEU A 59 7.57 17.18 -2.08
CA LEU A 59 8.41 18.22 -2.67
C LEU A 59 9.75 18.29 -1.94
N PHE A 60 10.78 18.68 -2.68
CA PHE A 60 12.15 18.69 -2.17
C PHE A 60 12.33 19.61 -0.95
N ASP A 61 13.00 19.06 0.03
CA ASP A 61 13.62 19.75 1.17
C ASP A 61 14.84 18.94 1.60
N GLU A 62 15.92 19.60 2.03
CA GLU A 62 17.16 18.93 2.45
C GLU A 62 16.95 17.93 3.60
N ASN A 63 15.93 18.16 4.43
CA ASN A 63 15.57 17.31 5.56
C ASN A 63 14.47 16.28 5.21
N HIS A 64 13.98 16.25 3.94
CA HIS A 64 12.99 15.28 3.48
C HIS A 64 13.70 14.13 2.78
N TYR A 65 13.91 13.02 3.50
CA TYR A 65 14.67 11.89 2.98
C TYR A 65 14.12 10.54 3.44
N THR A 66 14.43 9.53 2.69
CA THR A 66 14.12 8.12 2.99
C THR A 66 15.10 7.18 2.30
N THR A 67 14.91 5.87 2.46
CA THR A 67 15.63 4.82 1.77
C THR A 67 14.67 3.87 1.05
N ALA A 68 15.17 3.09 0.08
CA ALA A 68 14.36 2.07 -0.58
C ALA A 68 13.82 1.03 0.42
N HIS A 69 14.62 0.63 1.40
CA HIS A 69 14.20 -0.28 2.46
C HIS A 69 13.05 0.31 3.30
N ASP A 70 13.19 1.55 3.77
CA ASP A 70 12.16 2.18 4.60
C ASP A 70 10.85 2.39 3.82
N MET A 71 10.95 2.80 2.55
CA MET A 71 9.78 2.90 1.67
C MET A 71 9.10 1.53 1.45
N ALA A 72 9.86 0.45 1.38
CA ALA A 72 9.28 -0.90 1.30
C ALA A 72 8.52 -1.28 2.59
N LEU A 73 9.00 -0.86 3.77
CA LEU A 73 8.29 -1.06 5.05
C LEU A 73 6.97 -0.29 5.07
N ILE A 74 6.98 0.98 4.64
CA ILE A 74 5.76 1.80 4.52
C ILE A 74 4.79 1.19 3.50
N ALA A 75 5.30 0.79 2.34
CA ALA A 75 4.51 0.15 1.29
C ALA A 75 3.86 -1.16 1.78
N ARG A 76 4.60 -1.97 2.54
CA ARG A 76 4.07 -3.20 3.15
C ARG A 76 2.93 -2.92 4.15
N GLU A 77 3.03 -1.84 4.91
CA GLU A 77 1.95 -1.44 5.82
C GLU A 77 0.68 -1.05 5.05
N LEU A 78 0.83 -0.27 3.97
CA LEU A 78 -0.29 0.16 3.13
C LEU A 78 -1.08 -1.01 2.55
N LEU A 79 -0.43 -2.13 2.20
CA LEU A 79 -1.10 -3.33 1.69
C LEU A 79 -2.07 -3.99 2.69
N LYS A 80 -2.01 -3.66 3.98
CA LYS A 80 -2.95 -4.16 4.98
C LYS A 80 -4.30 -3.47 4.95
N HIS A 81 -4.42 -2.33 4.24
CA HIS A 81 -5.63 -1.52 4.14
C HIS A 81 -6.35 -1.81 2.82
N GLU A 82 -7.54 -2.40 2.91
CA GLU A 82 -8.32 -2.78 1.73
C GLU A 82 -8.69 -1.58 0.85
N GLU A 83 -9.00 -0.43 1.45
CA GLU A 83 -9.31 0.81 0.74
C GLU A 83 -8.14 1.25 -0.13
N TYR A 84 -6.90 1.17 0.40
CA TYR A 84 -5.71 1.49 -0.38
C TYR A 84 -5.50 0.47 -1.50
N ARG A 85 -5.64 -0.83 -1.22
CA ARG A 85 -5.52 -1.90 -2.22
C ARG A 85 -6.48 -1.68 -3.40
N SER A 86 -7.71 -1.29 -3.13
CA SER A 86 -8.69 -0.95 -4.15
C SER A 86 -8.26 0.23 -5.00
N MET A 87 -7.87 1.34 -4.37
CA MET A 87 -7.51 2.58 -5.08
C MET A 87 -6.19 2.47 -5.86
N MET A 88 -5.19 1.73 -5.35
CA MET A 88 -3.86 1.64 -5.99
C MET A 88 -3.87 0.89 -7.32
N SER A 89 -4.89 0.08 -7.58
CA SER A 89 -5.06 -0.69 -8.82
C SER A 89 -5.81 0.08 -9.91
N GLU A 90 -6.43 1.20 -9.55
CA GLU A 90 -7.20 2.01 -10.50
C GLU A 90 -6.26 2.73 -11.47
N THR A 91 -6.66 2.79 -12.74
CA THR A 91 -5.97 3.55 -13.79
C THR A 91 -6.68 4.85 -14.13
N ASP A 92 -7.98 4.92 -13.83
CA ASP A 92 -8.83 6.05 -14.18
C ASP A 92 -9.88 6.27 -13.11
N TYR A 93 -10.21 7.53 -12.84
CA TYR A 93 -11.28 7.92 -11.93
C TYR A 93 -11.91 9.24 -12.34
N GLU A 94 -13.21 9.40 -12.11
CA GLU A 94 -13.95 10.62 -12.41
C GLU A 94 -14.41 11.31 -11.13
N ILE A 95 -14.04 12.58 -10.98
CA ILE A 95 -14.61 13.44 -9.94
C ILE A 95 -15.75 14.24 -10.58
N PRO A 96 -17.00 14.02 -10.18
CA PRO A 96 -18.13 14.76 -10.73
C PRO A 96 -18.06 16.25 -10.37
N PRO A 97 -18.90 17.10 -10.98
CA PRO A 97 -18.99 18.51 -10.61
C PRO A 97 -19.16 18.71 -9.12
N THR A 98 -18.53 19.75 -8.59
CA THR A 98 -18.55 20.11 -7.17
C THR A 98 -19.20 21.49 -6.97
N ASN A 99 -19.20 21.98 -5.74
CA ASN A 99 -19.76 23.31 -5.43
C ASN A 99 -18.97 24.47 -6.05
N LEU A 100 -17.71 24.28 -6.47
CA LEU A 100 -16.88 25.31 -7.09
C LEU A 100 -16.40 24.96 -8.50
N GLN A 101 -16.44 23.69 -8.90
CA GLN A 101 -16.05 23.23 -10.23
C GLN A 101 -17.24 22.59 -10.92
N THR A 102 -17.65 23.20 -12.04
CA THR A 102 -18.85 22.79 -12.79
C THR A 102 -18.59 21.66 -13.80
N GLU A 103 -17.33 21.35 -14.08
CA GLU A 103 -16.95 20.29 -15.02
C GLU A 103 -16.47 19.04 -14.28
N THR A 104 -16.75 17.87 -14.85
CA THR A 104 -16.18 16.60 -14.40
C THR A 104 -14.68 16.59 -14.62
N ARG A 105 -13.93 16.16 -13.64
CA ARG A 105 -12.46 15.98 -13.74
C ARG A 105 -12.14 14.51 -13.95
N TYR A 106 -11.38 14.22 -14.99
CA TYR A 106 -10.90 12.89 -15.32
C TYR A 106 -9.48 12.72 -14.82
N LEU A 107 -9.29 11.79 -13.90
CA LEU A 107 -7.99 11.46 -13.32
C LEU A 107 -7.45 10.22 -14.03
N HIS A 108 -6.34 10.35 -14.73
CA HIS A 108 -5.63 9.23 -15.37
C HIS A 108 -4.38 8.90 -14.58
N GLY A 109 -4.20 7.63 -14.21
CA GLY A 109 -3.05 7.15 -13.46
C GLY A 109 -1.73 7.33 -14.23
N GLN A 110 -0.68 7.66 -13.48
CA GLN A 110 0.66 7.90 -14.06
C GLN A 110 1.55 6.65 -14.07
N HIS A 111 1.12 5.58 -13.41
CA HIS A 111 1.90 4.36 -13.24
C HIS A 111 1.83 3.48 -14.51
N GLN A 112 2.88 3.57 -15.35
CA GLN A 112 2.88 2.93 -16.66
C GLN A 112 2.85 1.38 -16.62
N MET A 113 3.32 0.75 -15.54
CA MET A 113 3.28 -0.70 -15.42
C MET A 113 1.86 -1.27 -15.23
N LEU A 114 0.88 -0.42 -14.89
CA LEU A 114 -0.54 -0.79 -14.78
C LEU A 114 -1.30 -0.60 -16.09
N ASN A 115 -0.75 0.14 -17.05
CA ASN A 115 -1.43 0.45 -18.30
C ASN A 115 -1.16 -0.62 -19.37
N PRO A 116 -2.16 -1.42 -19.81
CA PRO A 116 -1.94 -2.48 -20.81
C PRO A 116 -1.45 -1.96 -22.18
N ASN A 117 -1.62 -0.67 -22.47
CA ASN A 117 -1.15 -0.06 -23.71
C ASN A 117 0.27 0.52 -23.59
N SER A 118 0.88 0.47 -22.42
CA SER A 118 2.25 0.94 -22.21
C SER A 118 3.27 -0.13 -22.61
N ILE A 119 4.40 0.31 -23.16
CA ILE A 119 5.58 -0.55 -23.38
C ILE A 119 6.20 -1.06 -22.07
N TYR A 120 5.85 -0.44 -20.94
CA TYR A 120 6.29 -0.83 -19.59
C TYR A 120 5.27 -1.67 -18.83
N TYR A 121 4.18 -2.09 -19.49
CA TYR A 121 3.16 -2.90 -18.85
C TYR A 121 3.76 -4.18 -18.23
N TYR A 122 3.44 -4.43 -16.98
CA TYR A 122 3.83 -5.66 -16.28
C TYR A 122 2.56 -6.38 -15.78
N LYS A 123 2.27 -7.53 -16.35
CA LYS A 123 0.96 -8.23 -16.19
C LYS A 123 0.58 -8.54 -14.75
N ASP A 124 1.57 -8.76 -13.88
CA ASP A 124 1.35 -9.11 -12.48
C ASP A 124 1.40 -7.88 -11.55
N ALA A 125 1.63 -6.66 -12.08
CA ALA A 125 1.58 -5.44 -11.29
C ALA A 125 0.14 -5.16 -10.84
N ILE A 126 -0.03 -4.91 -9.55
CA ILE A 126 -1.33 -4.68 -8.91
C ILE A 126 -1.51 -3.25 -8.38
N GLY A 127 -0.47 -2.44 -8.41
CA GLY A 127 -0.54 -1.07 -7.93
C GLY A 127 0.82 -0.46 -7.67
N GLY A 128 0.82 0.79 -7.24
CA GLY A 128 2.05 1.48 -6.89
C GLY A 128 1.95 2.99 -6.94
N LYS A 129 3.10 3.66 -6.83
CA LYS A 129 3.20 5.12 -6.88
C LYS A 129 4.49 5.56 -7.55
N THR A 130 4.38 6.46 -8.49
CA THR A 130 5.49 7.19 -9.12
C THR A 130 5.89 8.40 -8.30
N GLY A 131 7.15 8.82 -8.40
CA GLY A 131 7.63 10.07 -7.82
C GLY A 131 8.73 10.69 -8.68
N TYR A 132 8.79 12.02 -8.67
CA TYR A 132 9.84 12.77 -9.34
C TYR A 132 10.05 14.13 -8.70
N THR A 133 11.29 14.45 -8.41
CA THR A 133 11.82 15.82 -8.27
C THR A 133 13.16 15.89 -9.02
N VAL A 134 13.67 17.08 -9.26
CA VAL A 134 14.98 17.24 -9.92
C VAL A 134 16.09 16.55 -9.11
N GLU A 135 16.01 16.67 -7.78
CA GLU A 135 17.01 16.15 -6.84
C GLU A 135 16.89 14.64 -6.64
N ALA A 136 15.67 14.13 -6.55
CA ALA A 136 15.40 12.71 -6.34
C ALA A 136 15.53 11.87 -7.61
N GLY A 137 15.43 12.50 -8.80
CA GLY A 137 15.25 11.74 -10.05
C GLY A 137 13.93 10.98 -10.07
N ASN A 138 13.78 10.02 -10.98
CA ASN A 138 12.60 9.17 -11.01
C ASN A 138 12.66 8.12 -9.90
N THR A 139 11.55 7.98 -9.18
CA THR A 139 11.35 7.00 -8.11
C THR A 139 10.07 6.22 -8.38
N LEU A 140 10.05 4.96 -7.96
CA LEU A 140 8.91 4.08 -8.17
C LEU A 140 8.77 3.09 -7.01
N VAL A 141 7.57 2.97 -6.49
CA VAL A 141 7.14 1.84 -5.68
C VAL A 141 6.11 1.08 -6.49
N THR A 142 6.29 -0.23 -6.64
CA THR A 142 5.32 -1.09 -7.35
C THR A 142 5.07 -2.36 -6.55
N TYR A 143 3.84 -2.80 -6.55
CA TYR A 143 3.40 -4.08 -6.02
C TYR A 143 3.08 -5.01 -7.17
N ALA A 144 3.50 -6.27 -7.07
CA ALA A 144 3.10 -7.30 -8.02
C ALA A 144 2.74 -8.59 -7.27
N GLU A 145 1.77 -9.34 -7.82
CA GLU A 145 1.31 -10.59 -7.23
C GLU A 145 1.28 -11.70 -8.28
N ARG A 146 1.87 -12.85 -7.93
CA ARG A 146 1.90 -14.06 -8.77
C ARG A 146 1.87 -15.28 -7.88
N ASP A 147 0.97 -16.23 -8.16
CA ASP A 147 0.87 -17.52 -7.48
C ASP A 147 0.82 -17.43 -5.94
N GLY A 148 0.12 -16.40 -5.42
CA GLY A 148 -0.03 -16.15 -3.99
C GLY A 148 1.19 -15.49 -3.32
N LEU A 149 2.24 -15.14 -4.07
CA LEU A 149 3.36 -14.35 -3.60
C LEU A 149 3.18 -12.88 -4.01
N THR A 150 3.16 -11.98 -3.03
CA THR A 150 3.17 -10.53 -3.28
C THR A 150 4.59 -10.00 -3.07
N LEU A 151 5.11 -9.31 -4.06
CA LEU A 151 6.41 -8.62 -4.01
C LEU A 151 6.22 -7.11 -4.04
N ILE A 152 7.12 -6.41 -3.34
CA ILE A 152 7.23 -4.95 -3.35
C ILE A 152 8.60 -4.59 -3.88
N VAL A 153 8.64 -3.79 -4.94
CA VAL A 153 9.88 -3.25 -5.49
C VAL A 153 9.90 -1.74 -5.30
N VAL A 154 11.00 -1.23 -4.78
CA VAL A 154 11.27 0.20 -4.62
C VAL A 154 12.53 0.56 -5.39
N VAL A 155 12.40 1.45 -6.35
CA VAL A 155 13.50 1.96 -7.17
C VAL A 155 13.62 3.46 -6.98
N MET A 156 14.83 3.96 -6.75
CA MET A 156 15.07 5.37 -6.43
C MET A 156 16.20 5.93 -7.29
N LYS A 157 16.09 7.23 -7.60
CA LYS A 157 17.13 8.01 -8.29
C LYS A 157 17.50 7.45 -9.67
N CYS A 158 16.51 7.02 -10.44
CA CYS A 158 16.71 6.55 -11.80
C CYS A 158 16.65 7.68 -12.82
N ASN A 159 17.37 7.49 -13.94
CA ASN A 159 17.32 8.38 -15.08
C ASN A 159 16.20 7.95 -16.07
N GLY A 160 15.53 8.92 -16.66
CA GLY A 160 14.50 8.65 -17.68
C GLY A 160 13.49 7.59 -17.22
N ALA A 161 13.28 6.58 -18.04
CA ALA A 161 12.31 5.50 -17.80
C ALA A 161 12.92 4.22 -17.19
N GLU A 162 14.19 4.25 -16.79
CA GLU A 162 14.91 3.09 -16.22
C GLU A 162 14.19 2.52 -14.98
N HIS A 163 13.52 3.36 -14.20
CA HIS A 163 12.75 2.90 -13.03
C HIS A 163 11.70 1.83 -13.37
N TYR A 164 11.14 1.80 -14.59
CA TYR A 164 10.20 0.76 -15.01
C TYR A 164 10.92 -0.54 -15.39
N THR A 165 12.02 -0.45 -16.15
CA THR A 165 12.78 -1.62 -16.58
C THR A 165 13.48 -2.29 -15.42
N ASP A 166 14.03 -1.52 -14.48
CA ASP A 166 14.66 -2.04 -13.26
C ASP A 166 13.63 -2.71 -12.36
N THR A 167 12.44 -2.10 -12.22
CA THR A 167 11.34 -2.70 -11.46
C THR A 167 10.91 -4.05 -12.05
N ALA A 168 10.75 -4.13 -13.38
CA ALA A 168 10.40 -5.38 -14.06
C ALA A 168 11.47 -6.47 -13.84
N ALA A 169 12.76 -6.12 -14.00
CA ALA A 169 13.88 -7.04 -13.79
C ALA A 169 13.92 -7.56 -12.33
N LEU A 170 13.67 -6.70 -11.35
CA LEU A 170 13.62 -7.08 -9.94
C LEU A 170 12.42 -8.00 -9.64
N PHE A 171 11.25 -7.76 -10.25
CA PHE A 171 10.12 -8.68 -10.13
C PHE A 171 10.41 -10.03 -10.77
N ASP A 172 10.98 -10.05 -11.98
CA ASP A 172 11.35 -11.29 -12.65
C ASP A 172 12.36 -12.10 -11.83
N TYR A 173 13.35 -11.44 -11.25
CA TYR A 173 14.28 -12.07 -10.31
C TYR A 173 13.55 -12.62 -9.06
N GLY A 174 12.67 -11.80 -8.45
CA GLY A 174 11.94 -12.19 -7.24
C GLY A 174 11.05 -13.41 -7.48
N PHE A 175 10.21 -13.39 -8.51
CA PHE A 175 9.32 -14.50 -8.84
C PHE A 175 10.04 -15.75 -9.37
N ALA A 176 11.26 -15.62 -9.88
CA ALA A 176 12.07 -16.76 -10.29
C ALA A 176 12.76 -17.47 -9.11
N ASN A 177 13.02 -16.76 -8.01
CA ASN A 177 13.81 -17.26 -6.90
C ASN A 177 13.03 -17.49 -5.60
N TYR A 178 11.81 -16.95 -5.50
CA TYR A 178 10.96 -17.06 -4.30
C TYR A 178 9.57 -17.56 -4.67
N ALA A 179 8.95 -18.29 -3.78
CA ALA A 179 7.58 -18.77 -3.91
C ALA A 179 6.88 -18.76 -2.55
N SER A 180 5.57 -18.52 -2.55
CA SER A 180 4.75 -18.71 -1.35
C SER A 180 4.44 -20.20 -1.19
N VAL A 181 4.84 -20.79 -0.07
CA VAL A 181 4.62 -22.21 0.20
C VAL A 181 3.69 -22.35 1.42
N LYS A 182 2.55 -22.98 1.19
CA LYS A 182 1.62 -23.31 2.28
C LYS A 182 2.21 -24.42 3.14
N ILE A 183 2.48 -24.11 4.41
CA ILE A 183 3.06 -25.09 5.36
C ILE A 183 2.02 -25.71 6.28
N ALA A 184 0.86 -25.07 6.47
CA ALA A 184 -0.22 -25.59 7.28
C ALA A 184 -1.57 -25.01 6.83
N ALA A 185 -2.59 -25.85 6.74
CA ALA A 185 -3.96 -25.42 6.47
C ALA A 185 -4.76 -25.33 7.78
N VAL A 186 -5.78 -24.49 7.83
CA VAL A 186 -6.73 -24.43 8.96
C VAL A 186 -7.30 -25.82 9.25
N SER A 187 -7.61 -26.60 8.21
CA SER A 187 -8.14 -27.97 8.34
C SER A 187 -7.20 -28.94 9.07
N ASP A 188 -5.89 -28.74 8.98
CA ASP A 188 -4.89 -29.64 9.57
C ASP A 188 -4.87 -29.55 11.10
N TYR A 189 -5.33 -28.41 11.64
CA TYR A 189 -5.34 -28.12 13.07
C TYR A 189 -6.74 -27.90 13.64
N THR A 190 -7.77 -28.16 12.86
CA THR A 190 -9.15 -28.08 13.34
C THR A 190 -9.49 -29.28 14.22
N SER A 191 -9.93 -29.04 15.44
CA SER A 191 -10.39 -30.07 16.35
C SER A 191 -11.70 -29.71 17.02
N THR A 192 -12.49 -30.75 17.37
CA THR A 192 -13.73 -30.56 18.08
C THR A 192 -13.56 -31.05 19.51
N VAL A 193 -13.78 -30.15 20.46
CA VAL A 193 -13.62 -30.41 21.88
C VAL A 193 -14.99 -30.46 22.55
N PRO A 194 -15.28 -31.52 23.34
CA PRO A 194 -16.52 -31.56 24.09
C PRO A 194 -16.50 -30.52 25.22
N VAL A 195 -17.59 -29.79 25.36
CA VAL A 195 -17.80 -28.87 26.48
C VAL A 195 -18.68 -29.54 27.51
N THR A 196 -18.16 -29.61 28.76
CA THR A 196 -18.90 -30.23 29.87
C THR A 196 -18.91 -29.28 31.05
N GLU A 197 -20.01 -29.29 31.80
CA GLU A 197 -20.12 -28.65 33.10
C GLU A 197 -20.16 -29.74 34.21
N THR A 198 -19.56 -29.44 35.37
CA THR A 198 -19.64 -30.35 36.50
C THR A 198 -20.74 -29.90 37.47
N TYR A 199 -21.80 -30.67 37.50
CA TYR A 199 -22.89 -30.46 38.45
C TYR A 199 -23.01 -31.67 39.40
N ASN A 200 -23.04 -31.41 40.72
CA ASN A 200 -23.10 -32.43 41.75
C ASN A 200 -22.04 -33.55 41.55
N LYS A 201 -20.79 -33.21 41.23
CA LYS A 201 -19.67 -34.12 40.92
C LYS A 201 -19.90 -35.04 39.72
N LYS A 202 -20.87 -34.74 38.88
CA LYS A 202 -21.08 -35.44 37.60
C LYS A 202 -20.85 -34.47 36.44
N ALA A 203 -20.12 -34.93 35.44
CA ALA A 203 -19.95 -34.17 34.21
C ALA A 203 -21.23 -34.23 33.36
N VAL A 204 -21.74 -33.06 32.99
CA VAL A 204 -22.89 -32.91 32.11
C VAL A 204 -22.39 -32.35 30.78
N ALA A 205 -22.68 -33.05 29.67
CA ALA A 205 -22.29 -32.57 28.33
C ALA A 205 -23.17 -31.36 27.92
N LEU A 206 -22.53 -30.24 27.63
CA LEU A 206 -23.19 -29.03 27.14
C LEU A 206 -23.16 -28.94 25.60
N GLY A 207 -22.30 -29.70 24.94
CA GLY A 207 -22.15 -29.69 23.48
C GLY A 207 -20.68 -29.89 23.06
N LYS A 208 -20.39 -29.39 21.87
CA LYS A 208 -19.03 -29.42 21.30
C LYS A 208 -18.67 -28.05 20.76
N VAL A 209 -17.40 -27.66 20.91
CA VAL A 209 -16.83 -26.44 20.30
C VAL A 209 -15.75 -26.84 19.33
N THR A 210 -15.77 -26.26 18.12
CA THR A 210 -14.71 -26.41 17.13
C THR A 210 -13.65 -25.35 17.37
N ILE A 211 -12.41 -25.78 17.51
CA ILE A 211 -11.23 -24.92 17.65
C ILE A 211 -10.41 -25.09 16.37
N ALA A 212 -10.07 -23.95 15.73
CA ALA A 212 -9.23 -23.92 14.54
C ALA A 212 -8.37 -22.65 14.55
N PRO A 213 -7.22 -22.62 13.86
CA PRO A 213 -6.51 -21.38 13.55
C PRO A 213 -7.41 -20.43 12.74
N SER A 214 -7.11 -19.13 12.77
CA SER A 214 -7.89 -18.13 12.03
C SER A 214 -7.64 -18.18 10.52
N GLU A 215 -6.43 -18.61 10.11
CA GLU A 215 -5.99 -18.64 8.71
C GLU A 215 -4.95 -19.74 8.43
N ASP A 216 -4.73 -20.04 7.17
CA ASP A 216 -3.65 -20.92 6.72
C ASP A 216 -2.28 -20.27 6.96
N VAL A 217 -1.25 -21.09 7.22
CA VAL A 217 0.12 -20.62 7.45
C VAL A 217 0.94 -20.84 6.18
N TYR A 218 1.64 -19.79 5.77
CA TYR A 218 2.52 -19.79 4.59
C TYR A 218 3.95 -19.41 4.96
N TYR A 219 4.90 -19.87 4.16
CA TYR A 219 6.32 -19.51 4.22
C TYR A 219 6.80 -19.00 2.87
#